data_7d9d2da07bfb9baef52798a4ccd3e538
#
_entry.id   7d9d2da07bfb9baef52798a4ccd3e538
#
_cell.length_a   1.000
_cell.length_b   1.000
_cell.length_c   1.000
_cell.angle_alpha   90.00
_cell.angle_beta   90.00
_cell.angle_gamma   90.00
#
_symmetry.space_group_name_H-M   'P 1'
#
loop_
_entity.id
_entity.type
_entity.pdbx_description
1 polymer ?
#
loop_
_entity_poly.entity_id
_entity_poly.type
_entity_poly.pdbx_seq_one_letter_code
_entity_poly.pdbx_strand_id
1 'polypeptide(L)'
;MGKVEYNFSNGLRYFPVIKEDINDDSSPTLSLEYIYMNPNEYKELTGDKSIMSYGFDVEDSEKENFDKLLKTFENEPDFSYDSRDLQIKSTMEFKNLIEFAGYSLSIVLFLISVLNFINVIATEILRNMVNLSILEAIGMTKKNIKKYLVKKNLIYSLCGLVFSFIIMLLVDKYILIGFMEQTKWTSYKFVILPLILVNFVNIIIGIIFTGRFYEKHSQNSLVDRIRSLE
;
A
#
# COMPACT_ATOMS: atom_id res chain seq x y z
N MET A 1 -28.22 -40.02 27.23
CA MET A 1 -27.37 -38.83 27.28
C MET A 1 -27.90 -37.90 28.35
N GLY A 2 -27.18 -37.79 29.47
CA GLY A 2 -27.58 -36.99 30.63
C GLY A 2 -27.26 -35.52 30.35
N LYS A 3 -28.24 -34.64 30.54
CA LYS A 3 -28.01 -33.20 30.62
C LYS A 3 -27.30 -32.94 31.95
N VAL A 4 -26.11 -32.42 31.92
CA VAL A 4 -25.38 -31.91 33.10
C VAL A 4 -25.60 -30.38 33.10
N GLU A 5 -26.31 -29.86 34.09
CA GLU A 5 -26.45 -28.42 34.31
C GLU A 5 -25.28 -27.94 35.17
N TYR A 6 -24.50 -27.01 34.63
CA TYR A 6 -23.42 -26.35 35.35
C TYR A 6 -23.81 -24.94 35.77
N ASN A 7 -23.63 -24.62 37.05
CA ASN A 7 -23.71 -23.24 37.57
C ASN A 7 -22.35 -22.56 37.42
N PHE A 8 -22.27 -21.57 36.56
CA PHE A 8 -21.06 -20.80 36.31
C PHE A 8 -20.78 -19.79 37.42
N SER A 9 -19.71 -19.96 38.19
CA SER A 9 -19.19 -18.95 39.11
C SER A 9 -17.80 -18.50 38.69
N ASN A 10 -17.57 -17.22 38.79
CA ASN A 10 -16.39 -16.40 38.48
C ASN A 10 -15.05 -17.13 38.44
N GLY A 11 -14.50 -17.38 37.25
CA GLY A 11 -13.16 -17.93 37.08
C GLY A 11 -12.99 -18.69 35.76
N LEU A 12 -13.18 -18.01 34.64
CA LEU A 12 -13.37 -18.60 33.32
C LEU A 12 -12.06 -18.73 32.54
N ARG A 13 -11.75 -19.93 32.02
CA ARG A 13 -10.73 -20.16 30.98
C ARG A 13 -11.35 -20.83 29.76
N TYR A 14 -10.85 -20.46 28.57
CA TYR A 14 -11.40 -20.82 27.26
C TYR A 14 -11.18 -22.28 26.85
N PHE A 15 -12.23 -22.96 26.37
CA PHE A 15 -12.11 -24.17 25.56
C PHE A 15 -13.10 -24.09 24.40
N PRO A 16 -12.68 -24.30 23.15
CA PRO A 16 -13.58 -24.33 22.03
C PRO A 16 -14.40 -25.63 22.01
N VAL A 17 -15.73 -25.52 21.99
CA VAL A 17 -16.63 -26.64 21.68
C VAL A 17 -17.13 -26.43 20.28
N ILE A 18 -16.90 -27.42 19.42
CA ILE A 18 -17.46 -27.45 18.07
C ILE A 18 -18.87 -27.97 18.17
N LYS A 19 -19.86 -27.14 17.90
CA LYS A 19 -21.25 -27.55 17.75
C LYS A 19 -21.53 -27.73 16.26
N GLU A 20 -21.72 -28.96 15.86
CA GLU A 20 -22.17 -29.30 14.53
C GLU A 20 -23.71 -29.16 14.50
N ASP A 21 -24.20 -28.09 13.86
CA ASP A 21 -25.64 -27.94 13.60
C ASP A 21 -25.97 -28.75 12.36
N ILE A 22 -26.59 -29.92 12.57
CA ILE A 22 -26.85 -30.94 11.54
C ILE A 22 -28.07 -30.62 10.65
N ASN A 23 -28.72 -29.47 10.81
CA ASN A 23 -30.04 -29.22 10.21
C ASN A 23 -30.15 -27.99 9.27
N ASP A 24 -29.09 -27.55 8.63
CA ASP A 24 -29.24 -26.49 7.63
C ASP A 24 -28.39 -26.76 6.38
N ASP A 25 -29.03 -26.77 5.21
CA ASP A 25 -28.48 -27.04 3.87
C ASP A 25 -27.62 -25.88 3.33
N SER A 26 -27.29 -24.92 4.15
CA SER A 26 -26.33 -23.83 3.90
C SER A 26 -25.03 -24.13 4.63
N SER A 27 -23.94 -24.19 3.91
CA SER A 27 -22.53 -24.37 4.31
C SER A 27 -22.26 -24.27 5.82
N PRO A 28 -21.57 -25.25 6.43
CA PRO A 28 -21.34 -25.28 7.88
C PRO A 28 -20.59 -24.03 8.32
N THR A 29 -21.30 -23.08 8.87
CA THR A 29 -20.71 -22.00 9.66
C THR A 29 -20.23 -22.65 10.96
N LEU A 30 -18.92 -22.88 11.06
CA LEU A 30 -18.26 -23.27 12.30
C LEU A 30 -18.43 -22.13 13.32
N SER A 31 -19.54 -22.15 14.05
CA SER A 31 -19.67 -21.32 15.24
C SER A 31 -18.87 -21.96 16.35
N LEU A 32 -17.69 -21.43 16.65
CA LEU A 32 -16.92 -21.83 17.82
C LEU A 32 -17.63 -21.28 19.07
N GLU A 33 -18.40 -22.13 19.73
CA GLU A 33 -18.90 -21.84 21.07
C GLU A 33 -17.83 -22.20 22.09
N TYR A 34 -17.48 -21.24 22.96
CA TYR A 34 -16.49 -21.43 24.02
C TYR A 34 -17.19 -21.72 25.34
N ILE A 35 -16.86 -22.83 25.97
CA ILE A 35 -17.30 -23.16 27.32
C ILE A 35 -16.15 -22.86 28.29
N TYR A 36 -16.45 -22.07 29.27
CA TYR A 36 -15.51 -21.68 30.33
C TYR A 36 -15.83 -22.50 31.57
N MET A 37 -14.85 -23.26 32.08
CA MET A 37 -15.03 -24.05 33.30
C MET A 37 -13.77 -24.02 34.19
N ASN A 38 -13.97 -24.39 35.46
CA ASN A 38 -12.86 -24.49 36.39
C ASN A 38 -11.88 -25.60 35.96
N PRO A 39 -10.56 -25.43 36.04
CA PRO A 39 -9.57 -26.48 35.68
C PRO A 39 -9.76 -27.81 36.41
N ASN A 40 -10.26 -27.80 37.66
CA ASN A 40 -10.52 -28.99 38.42
C ASN A 40 -11.72 -29.76 37.86
N GLU A 41 -12.80 -29.08 37.54
CA GLU A 41 -14.00 -29.65 36.90
C GLU A 41 -13.68 -30.24 35.51
N TYR A 42 -12.83 -29.53 34.74
CA TYR A 42 -12.33 -30.06 33.47
C TYR A 42 -11.61 -31.37 33.59
N LYS A 43 -10.68 -31.46 34.61
CA LYS A 43 -9.94 -32.71 34.88
C LYS A 43 -10.84 -33.84 35.31
N GLU A 44 -11.90 -33.57 36.08
CA GLU A 44 -12.88 -34.58 36.49
C GLU A 44 -13.73 -35.09 35.34
N LEU A 45 -14.09 -34.18 34.40
CA LEU A 45 -14.93 -34.52 33.26
C LEU A 45 -14.19 -35.24 32.14
N THR A 46 -13.00 -34.78 31.81
CA THR A 46 -12.24 -35.28 30.65
C THR A 46 -11.21 -36.32 31.02
N GLY A 47 -10.79 -36.41 32.31
CA GLY A 47 -9.65 -37.18 32.74
C GLY A 47 -8.29 -36.64 32.29
N ASP A 48 -8.29 -35.56 31.51
CA ASP A 48 -7.10 -34.96 30.95
C ASP A 48 -6.49 -33.93 31.90
N LYS A 49 -5.18 -34.08 32.14
CA LYS A 49 -4.38 -33.21 32.98
C LYS A 49 -3.42 -32.34 32.16
N SER A 50 -3.43 -32.48 30.84
CA SER A 50 -2.55 -31.70 29.97
C SER A 50 -2.93 -30.24 29.99
N ILE A 51 -1.94 -29.36 29.87
CA ILE A 51 -2.12 -27.91 29.74
C ILE A 51 -1.92 -27.58 28.29
N MET A 52 -2.99 -27.14 27.63
CA MET A 52 -2.95 -26.79 26.20
C MET A 52 -2.13 -25.52 25.95
N SER A 53 -2.27 -24.54 26.82
CA SER A 53 -1.50 -23.29 26.70
C SER A 53 -1.32 -22.61 28.04
N TYR A 54 -0.18 -22.01 28.24
CA TYR A 54 0.16 -21.26 29.45
C TYR A 54 0.53 -19.82 29.04
N GLY A 55 -0.19 -18.83 29.54
CA GLY A 55 0.10 -17.41 29.31
C GLY A 55 0.66 -16.78 30.58
N PHE A 56 1.77 -16.06 30.44
CA PHE A 56 2.39 -15.31 31.53
C PHE A 56 3.06 -14.05 31.01
N ASP A 57 3.22 -13.07 31.88
CA ASP A 57 3.97 -11.85 31.61
C ASP A 57 5.38 -11.96 32.19
N VAL A 58 6.38 -11.53 31.41
CA VAL A 58 7.79 -11.49 31.82
C VAL A 58 8.19 -10.03 31.99
N GLU A 59 8.89 -9.74 33.09
CA GLU A 59 9.44 -8.42 33.35
C GLU A 59 10.43 -8.00 32.25
N ASP A 60 10.40 -6.75 31.83
CA ASP A 60 11.21 -6.26 30.69
C ASP A 60 12.72 -6.53 30.87
N SER A 61 13.20 -6.53 32.11
CA SER A 61 14.59 -6.83 32.47
C SER A 61 15.01 -8.29 32.20
N GLU A 62 14.07 -9.24 32.23
CA GLU A 62 14.31 -10.67 32.10
C GLU A 62 13.90 -11.26 30.75
N LYS A 63 13.31 -10.46 29.87
CA LYS A 63 12.82 -10.92 28.56
C LYS A 63 13.90 -11.61 27.73
N GLU A 64 15.09 -11.02 27.67
CA GLU A 64 16.19 -11.57 26.84
C GLU A 64 16.67 -12.94 27.37
N ASN A 65 16.75 -13.10 28.69
CA ASN A 65 17.12 -14.36 29.32
C ASN A 65 16.05 -15.42 29.11
N PHE A 66 14.80 -15.00 29.20
CA PHE A 66 13.65 -15.86 29.00
C PHE A 66 13.51 -16.34 27.56
N ASP A 67 13.69 -15.45 26.58
CA ASP A 67 13.71 -15.82 25.15
C ASP A 67 14.84 -16.81 24.82
N LYS A 68 16.01 -16.66 25.45
CA LYS A 68 17.09 -17.65 25.32
C LYS A 68 16.70 -18.99 25.87
N LEU A 69 15.98 -19.01 26.97
CA LEU A 69 15.48 -20.25 27.59
C LEU A 69 14.45 -20.92 26.66
N LEU A 70 13.47 -20.18 26.14
CA LEU A 70 12.45 -20.71 25.24
C LEU A 70 13.04 -21.30 23.96
N LYS A 71 14.08 -20.68 23.40
CA LYS A 71 14.81 -21.24 22.25
C LYS A 71 15.47 -22.58 22.49
N THR A 72 15.79 -22.92 23.72
CA THR A 72 16.33 -24.26 24.02
C THR A 72 15.30 -25.37 23.84
N PHE A 73 14.02 -25.03 23.92
CA PHE A 73 12.89 -25.96 23.73
C PHE A 73 12.30 -25.91 22.31
N GLU A 74 12.80 -25.05 21.40
CA GLU A 74 12.29 -24.89 20.06
C GLU A 74 12.30 -26.17 19.21
N ASN A 75 13.17 -27.10 19.53
CA ASN A 75 13.31 -28.39 18.85
C ASN A 75 12.44 -29.53 19.44
N GLU A 76 11.70 -29.26 20.51
CA GLU A 76 10.79 -30.25 21.10
C GLU A 76 9.50 -30.33 20.28
N PRO A 77 9.07 -31.52 19.81
CA PRO A 77 7.99 -31.69 18.85
C PRO A 77 6.63 -31.22 19.37
N ASP A 78 6.42 -31.18 20.67
CA ASP A 78 5.15 -30.79 21.30
C ASP A 78 5.21 -29.41 21.96
N PHE A 79 6.29 -28.62 21.71
CA PHE A 79 6.47 -27.31 22.28
C PHE A 79 6.33 -26.23 21.21
N SER A 80 5.42 -25.33 21.40
CA SER A 80 5.33 -24.11 20.63
C SER A 80 5.14 -22.92 21.56
N TYR A 81 5.83 -21.84 21.29
CA TYR A 81 5.61 -20.61 22.04
C TYR A 81 5.36 -19.45 21.10
N ASP A 82 4.52 -18.55 21.57
CA ASP A 82 4.22 -17.30 20.89
C ASP A 82 4.52 -16.15 21.84
N SER A 83 5.40 -15.25 21.44
CA SER A 83 5.74 -14.06 22.22
C SER A 83 5.33 -12.81 21.49
N ARG A 84 5.01 -11.76 22.25
CA ARG A 84 4.70 -10.46 21.70
C ARG A 84 5.81 -9.94 20.76
N ASP A 85 7.07 -10.20 21.11
CA ASP A 85 8.22 -9.74 20.33
C ASP A 85 8.35 -10.53 19.02
N LEU A 86 8.05 -11.84 19.01
CA LEU A 86 7.97 -12.64 17.79
C LEU A 86 6.85 -12.17 16.87
N GLN A 87 5.67 -11.86 17.42
CA GLN A 87 4.55 -11.33 16.65
C GLN A 87 4.85 -9.94 16.06
N ILE A 88 5.47 -9.07 16.86
CA ILE A 88 5.92 -7.77 16.38
C ILE A 88 6.94 -7.93 15.26
N LYS A 89 7.92 -8.81 15.43
CA LYS A 89 8.96 -9.08 14.44
C LYS A 89 8.37 -9.62 13.14
N SER A 90 7.53 -10.64 13.19
CA SER A 90 6.86 -11.20 12.01
C SER A 90 5.98 -10.19 11.30
N THR A 91 5.26 -9.36 12.07
CA THR A 91 4.45 -8.26 11.51
C THR A 91 5.32 -7.20 10.84
N MET A 92 6.46 -6.85 11.43
CA MET A 92 7.41 -5.91 10.83
C MET A 92 8.06 -6.48 9.56
N GLU A 93 8.43 -7.75 9.55
CA GLU A 93 8.97 -8.42 8.35
C GLU A 93 7.94 -8.42 7.22
N PHE A 94 6.70 -8.77 7.50
CA PHE A 94 5.60 -8.72 6.54
C PHE A 94 5.34 -7.29 6.03
N LYS A 95 5.31 -6.30 6.92
CA LYS A 95 5.22 -4.89 6.58
C LYS A 95 6.34 -4.45 5.65
N ASN A 96 7.60 -4.77 5.98
CA ASN A 96 8.76 -4.41 5.17
C ASN A 96 8.68 -5.04 3.77
N LEU A 97 8.20 -6.28 3.67
CA LEU A 97 8.01 -6.97 2.39
C LEU A 97 6.96 -6.26 1.52
N ILE A 98 5.82 -5.88 2.10
CA ILE A 98 4.79 -5.11 1.41
C ILE A 98 5.30 -3.73 0.99
N GLU A 99 6.02 -3.03 1.87
CA GLU A 99 6.61 -1.73 1.56
C GLU A 99 7.62 -1.85 0.41
N PHE A 100 8.49 -2.83 0.43
CA PHE A 100 9.47 -3.08 -0.64
C PHE A 100 8.77 -3.37 -1.98
N ALA A 101 7.77 -4.24 -1.99
CA ALA A 101 6.99 -4.53 -3.19
C ALA A 101 6.26 -3.28 -3.71
N GLY A 102 5.64 -2.52 -2.82
CA GLY A 102 4.94 -1.27 -3.14
C GLY A 102 5.87 -0.21 -3.72
N TYR A 103 7.04 0.02 -3.11
CA TYR A 103 8.03 0.96 -3.63
C TYR A 103 8.59 0.53 -4.97
N SER A 104 8.89 -0.76 -5.15
CA SER A 104 9.40 -1.30 -6.42
C SER A 104 8.40 -1.07 -7.56
N LEU A 105 7.13 -1.40 -7.33
CA LEU A 105 6.06 -1.17 -8.30
C LEU A 105 5.88 0.33 -8.59
N SER A 106 5.92 1.17 -7.56
CA SER A 106 5.78 2.63 -7.70
C SER A 106 6.89 3.24 -8.54
N ILE A 107 8.14 2.78 -8.39
CA ILE A 107 9.28 3.24 -9.19
C ILE A 107 9.08 2.86 -10.66
N VAL A 108 8.65 1.64 -10.95
CA VAL A 108 8.41 1.19 -12.34
C VAL A 108 7.30 2.03 -12.98
N LEU A 109 6.18 2.21 -12.29
CA LEU A 109 5.07 3.04 -12.77
C LEU A 109 5.47 4.51 -12.97
N PHE A 110 6.30 5.04 -12.07
CA PHE A 110 6.85 6.40 -12.21
C PHE A 110 7.71 6.53 -13.47
N LEU A 111 8.62 5.59 -13.73
CA LEU A 111 9.45 5.60 -14.95
C LEU A 111 8.59 5.53 -16.22
N ILE A 112 7.59 4.65 -16.26
CA ILE A 112 6.65 4.55 -17.38
C ILE A 112 5.90 5.88 -17.58
N SER A 113 5.45 6.51 -16.50
CA SER A 113 4.77 7.80 -16.53
C SER A 113 5.65 8.91 -17.10
N VAL A 114 6.92 8.98 -16.66
CA VAL A 114 7.91 9.95 -17.18
C VAL A 114 8.16 9.75 -18.68
N LEU A 115 8.37 8.50 -19.11
CA LEU A 115 8.57 8.18 -20.53
C LEU A 115 7.35 8.57 -21.38
N ASN A 116 6.14 8.27 -20.89
CA ASN A 116 4.92 8.65 -21.57
C ASN A 116 4.76 10.18 -21.65
N PHE A 117 5.04 10.90 -20.59
CA PHE A 117 5.01 12.36 -20.55
C PHE A 117 6.01 12.97 -21.56
N ILE A 118 7.23 12.46 -21.63
CA ILE A 118 8.24 12.86 -22.61
C ILE A 118 7.74 12.62 -24.03
N ASN A 119 7.15 11.46 -24.31
CA ASN A 119 6.60 11.12 -25.63
C ASN A 119 5.47 12.07 -26.04
N VAL A 120 4.57 12.41 -25.12
CA VAL A 120 3.48 13.37 -25.38
C VAL A 120 4.04 14.74 -25.74
N ILE A 121 5.01 15.25 -24.98
CA ILE A 121 5.65 16.55 -25.27
C ILE A 121 6.37 16.52 -26.62
N ALA A 122 7.14 15.46 -26.90
CA ALA A 122 7.87 15.33 -28.17
C ALA A 122 6.90 15.31 -29.37
N THR A 123 5.87 14.47 -29.29
CA THR A 123 4.86 14.35 -30.36
C THR A 123 4.12 15.67 -30.56
N GLU A 124 3.78 16.37 -29.49
CA GLU A 124 3.10 17.65 -29.56
C GLU A 124 3.97 18.72 -30.24
N ILE A 125 5.25 18.82 -29.88
CA ILE A 125 6.18 19.77 -30.51
C ILE A 125 6.35 19.43 -31.98
N LEU A 126 6.56 18.17 -32.34
CA LEU A 126 6.74 17.73 -33.73
C LEU A 126 5.49 18.02 -34.56
N ARG A 127 4.32 17.66 -34.06
CA ARG A 127 3.04 17.88 -34.76
C ARG A 127 2.74 19.39 -35.01
N ASN A 128 3.15 20.24 -34.08
CA ASN A 128 2.93 21.65 -34.15
C ASN A 128 4.10 22.44 -34.75
N MET A 129 5.13 21.73 -35.28
CA MET A 129 6.35 22.39 -35.74
C MET A 129 6.08 23.41 -36.86
N VAL A 130 5.13 23.13 -37.78
CA VAL A 130 4.69 24.10 -38.84
C VAL A 130 4.13 25.37 -38.23
N ASN A 131 3.17 25.21 -37.31
CA ASN A 131 2.55 26.35 -36.63
C ASN A 131 3.57 27.18 -35.87
N LEU A 132 4.54 26.52 -35.22
CA LEU A 132 5.64 27.18 -34.52
C LEU A 132 6.58 27.91 -35.51
N SER A 133 6.80 27.36 -36.71
CA SER A 133 7.59 27.99 -37.77
C SER A 133 6.88 29.19 -38.37
N ILE A 134 5.56 29.13 -38.53
CA ILE A 134 4.75 30.28 -38.96
C ILE A 134 4.82 31.43 -37.93
N LEU A 135 4.74 31.09 -36.64
CA LEU A 135 4.89 32.08 -35.55
C LEU A 135 6.29 32.72 -35.56
N GLU A 136 7.32 31.95 -35.88
CA GLU A 136 8.69 32.47 -36.05
C GLU A 136 8.80 33.39 -37.29
N ALA A 137 8.14 33.03 -38.40
CA ALA A 137 8.12 33.84 -39.62
C ALA A 137 7.40 35.19 -39.46
N ILE A 138 6.39 35.25 -38.58
CA ILE A 138 5.66 36.50 -38.24
C ILE A 138 6.47 37.39 -37.27
N GLY A 139 7.64 36.90 -36.80
CA GLY A 139 8.57 37.68 -35.93
C GLY A 139 8.61 37.25 -34.48
N MET A 140 7.99 36.14 -34.14
CA MET A 140 8.12 35.60 -32.76
C MET A 140 9.53 35.01 -32.53
N THR A 141 10.22 35.45 -31.49
CA THR A 141 11.54 34.92 -31.20
C THR A 141 11.49 33.50 -30.68
N LYS A 142 12.51 32.68 -30.98
CA LYS A 142 12.66 31.29 -30.45
C LYS A 142 12.51 31.21 -28.93
N LYS A 143 12.98 32.24 -28.22
CA LYS A 143 12.85 32.35 -26.75
C LYS A 143 11.38 32.45 -26.30
N ASN A 144 10.57 33.22 -27.06
CA ASN A 144 9.14 33.38 -26.76
C ASN A 144 8.34 32.12 -27.09
N ILE A 145 8.69 31.44 -28.18
CA ILE A 145 8.11 30.14 -28.53
C ILE A 145 8.41 29.10 -27.45
N LYS A 146 9.67 29.02 -26.97
CA LYS A 146 10.07 28.15 -25.87
C LYS A 146 9.25 28.47 -24.62
N LYS A 147 9.10 29.73 -24.24
CA LYS A 147 8.28 30.14 -23.08
C LYS A 147 6.82 29.72 -23.24
N TYR A 148 6.27 29.83 -24.43
CA TYR A 148 4.91 29.40 -24.73
C TYR A 148 4.74 27.90 -24.52
N LEU A 149 5.65 27.07 -25.06
CA LEU A 149 5.62 25.63 -24.91
C LEU A 149 5.76 25.20 -23.43
N VAL A 150 6.65 25.85 -22.69
CA VAL A 150 6.83 25.58 -21.26
C VAL A 150 5.57 25.95 -20.47
N LYS A 151 4.94 27.10 -20.75
CA LYS A 151 3.68 27.48 -20.11
C LYS A 151 2.57 26.48 -20.40
N LYS A 152 2.48 26.00 -21.63
CA LYS A 152 1.50 24.99 -22.03
C LYS A 152 1.69 23.69 -21.26
N ASN A 153 2.92 23.20 -21.15
CA ASN A 153 3.23 22.01 -20.35
C ASN A 153 2.95 22.20 -18.86
N LEU A 154 3.18 23.39 -18.33
CA LEU A 154 2.85 23.72 -16.94
C LEU A 154 1.32 23.61 -16.71
N ILE A 155 0.51 24.09 -17.62
CA ILE A 155 -0.95 23.98 -17.54
C ILE A 155 -1.37 22.51 -17.55
N TYR A 156 -0.81 21.70 -18.44
CA TYR A 156 -1.10 20.26 -18.49
C TYR A 156 -0.70 19.56 -17.18
N SER A 157 0.47 19.88 -16.64
CA SER A 157 0.93 19.33 -15.37
C SER A 157 0.01 19.74 -14.20
N LEU A 158 -0.47 20.98 -14.20
CA LEU A 158 -1.41 21.47 -13.18
C LEU A 158 -2.77 20.77 -13.28
N CYS A 159 -3.30 20.60 -14.49
CA CYS A 159 -4.52 19.83 -14.72
C CYS A 159 -4.34 18.38 -14.25
N GLY A 160 -3.20 17.74 -14.57
CA GLY A 160 -2.87 16.41 -14.12
C GLY A 160 -2.83 16.29 -12.59
N LEU A 161 -2.27 17.29 -11.90
CA LEU A 161 -2.25 17.35 -10.44
C LEU A 161 -3.66 17.40 -9.87
N VAL A 162 -4.53 18.24 -10.41
CA VAL A 162 -5.94 18.35 -9.97
C VAL A 162 -6.67 17.03 -10.15
N PHE A 163 -6.55 16.38 -11.32
CA PHE A 163 -7.16 15.09 -11.57
C PHE A 163 -6.62 14.00 -10.64
N SER A 164 -5.30 13.94 -10.44
CA SER A 164 -4.67 12.99 -9.53
C SER A 164 -5.13 13.18 -8.08
N PHE A 165 -5.33 14.45 -7.67
CA PHE A 165 -5.83 14.76 -6.33
C PHE A 165 -7.29 14.29 -6.16
N ILE A 166 -8.15 14.50 -7.16
CA ILE A 166 -9.54 14.03 -7.14
C ILE A 166 -9.58 12.49 -7.05
N ILE A 167 -8.79 11.81 -7.90
CA ILE A 167 -8.72 10.34 -7.88
C ILE A 167 -8.20 9.85 -6.52
N MET A 168 -7.18 10.49 -5.96
CA MET A 168 -6.66 10.16 -4.64
C MET A 168 -7.75 10.25 -3.56
N LEU A 169 -8.55 11.31 -3.53
CA LEU A 169 -9.66 11.46 -2.59
C LEU A 169 -10.74 10.36 -2.76
N LEU A 170 -11.03 9.97 -4.00
CA LEU A 170 -11.97 8.89 -4.28
C LEU A 170 -11.45 7.53 -3.79
N VAL A 171 -10.21 7.21 -4.10
CA VAL A 171 -9.55 5.98 -3.64
C VAL A 171 -9.51 5.92 -2.11
N ASP A 172 -9.16 7.03 -1.49
CA ASP A 172 -9.09 7.19 -0.04
C ASP A 172 -10.44 6.89 0.61
N LYS A 173 -11.50 7.56 0.16
CA LYS A 173 -12.84 7.44 0.70
C LYS A 173 -13.47 6.05 0.49
N TYR A 174 -13.35 5.49 -0.71
CA TYR A 174 -14.09 4.28 -1.08
C TYR A 174 -13.31 2.98 -0.87
N ILE A 175 -12.00 3.01 -0.89
CA ILE A 175 -11.16 1.82 -0.79
C ILE A 175 -10.46 1.77 0.57
N LEU A 176 -9.69 2.80 0.93
CA LEU A 176 -8.85 2.75 2.12
C LEU A 176 -9.68 2.84 3.40
N ILE A 177 -10.62 3.76 3.51
CA ILE A 177 -11.47 3.88 4.71
C ILE A 177 -12.29 2.62 4.90
N GLY A 178 -12.93 2.10 3.83
CA GLY A 178 -13.71 0.87 3.92
C GLY A 178 -12.90 -0.36 4.31
N PHE A 179 -11.65 -0.46 3.82
CA PHE A 179 -10.75 -1.53 4.22
C PHE A 179 -10.29 -1.39 5.69
N MET A 180 -10.06 -0.17 6.16
CA MET A 180 -9.59 0.10 7.52
C MET A 180 -10.68 -0.02 8.58
N GLU A 181 -11.94 0.22 8.24
CA GLU A 181 -13.07 -0.04 9.15
C GLU A 181 -13.17 -1.52 9.54
N GLN A 182 -12.72 -2.43 8.67
CA GLN A 182 -12.63 -3.87 8.96
C GLN A 182 -11.47 -4.21 9.90
N THR A 183 -10.43 -3.38 9.92
CA THR A 183 -9.24 -3.56 10.76
C THR A 183 -9.24 -2.53 11.89
N LYS A 184 -9.92 -2.83 13.00
CA LYS A 184 -10.14 -1.94 14.17
C LYS A 184 -8.86 -1.36 14.82
N TRP A 185 -7.68 -1.77 14.39
CA TRP A 185 -6.38 -1.48 15.01
C TRP A 185 -5.51 -0.48 14.25
N THR A 186 -5.93 -0.03 13.07
CA THR A 186 -5.13 0.84 12.21
C THR A 186 -5.70 2.25 12.16
N SER A 187 -4.85 3.26 12.35
CA SER A 187 -5.20 4.66 12.14
C SER A 187 -4.70 5.12 10.78
N TYR A 188 -5.61 5.57 9.93
CA TYR A 188 -5.27 6.13 8.63
C TYR A 188 -4.70 7.56 8.78
N LYS A 189 -3.60 7.84 8.07
CA LYS A 189 -3.06 9.19 7.91
C LYS A 189 -3.03 9.54 6.43
N PHE A 190 -3.75 10.58 6.06
CA PHE A 190 -3.73 11.12 4.70
C PHE A 190 -2.33 11.66 4.33
N VAL A 191 -1.72 11.11 3.28
CA VAL A 191 -0.35 11.47 2.90
C VAL A 191 -0.35 12.14 1.52
N ILE A 192 -0.35 13.47 1.50
CA ILE A 192 -0.33 14.29 0.27
C ILE A 192 1.09 14.49 -0.30
N LEU A 193 2.12 14.30 0.50
CA LEU A 193 3.52 14.60 0.14
C LEU A 193 4.02 13.88 -1.12
N PRO A 194 3.80 12.57 -1.32
CA PRO A 194 4.22 11.87 -2.54
C PRO A 194 3.58 12.44 -3.81
N LEU A 195 2.30 12.84 -3.74
CA LEU A 195 1.59 13.44 -4.87
C LEU A 195 2.27 14.75 -5.32
N ILE A 196 2.61 15.61 -4.36
CA ILE A 196 3.28 16.88 -4.63
C ILE A 196 4.69 16.65 -5.19
N LEU A 197 5.46 15.72 -4.61
CA LEU A 197 6.81 15.40 -5.06
C LEU A 197 6.85 14.88 -6.49
N VAL A 198 5.99 13.93 -6.84
CA VAL A 198 5.91 13.36 -8.20
C VAL A 198 5.55 14.45 -9.21
N ASN A 199 4.57 15.31 -8.91
CA ASN A 199 4.21 16.41 -9.80
C ASN A 199 5.33 17.44 -9.94
N PHE A 200 6.02 17.76 -8.88
CA PHE A 200 7.19 18.67 -8.92
C PHE A 200 8.29 18.13 -9.84
N VAL A 201 8.61 16.84 -9.73
CA VAL A 201 9.58 16.18 -10.62
C VAL A 201 9.11 16.22 -12.08
N ASN A 202 7.84 15.92 -12.35
CA ASN A 202 7.28 16.01 -13.70
C ASN A 202 7.35 17.41 -14.30
N ILE A 203 7.10 18.45 -13.50
CA ILE A 203 7.24 19.86 -13.94
C ILE A 203 8.70 20.15 -14.33
N ILE A 204 9.66 19.76 -13.53
CA ILE A 204 11.10 19.95 -13.81
C ILE A 204 11.49 19.25 -15.11
N ILE A 205 11.11 17.99 -15.27
CA ILE A 205 11.39 17.20 -16.47
C ILE A 205 10.74 17.87 -17.68
N GLY A 206 9.47 18.30 -17.57
CA GLY A 206 8.75 18.99 -18.62
C GLY A 206 9.44 20.26 -19.08
N ILE A 207 9.91 21.10 -18.16
CA ILE A 207 10.62 22.35 -18.48
C ILE A 207 11.93 22.05 -19.22
N ILE A 208 12.75 21.16 -18.67
CA ILE A 208 14.07 20.82 -19.21
C ILE A 208 13.93 20.15 -20.58
N PHE A 209 13.04 19.16 -20.70
CA PHE A 209 12.87 18.41 -21.92
C PHE A 209 12.29 19.28 -23.05
N THR A 210 11.22 20.02 -22.77
CA THR A 210 10.62 20.94 -23.75
C THR A 210 11.62 21.92 -24.32
N GLY A 211 12.43 22.53 -23.44
CA GLY A 211 13.44 23.49 -23.87
C GLY A 211 14.50 22.88 -24.79
N ARG A 212 15.08 21.77 -24.37
CA ARG A 212 16.15 21.10 -25.13
C ARG A 212 15.63 20.47 -26.43
N PHE A 213 14.45 19.85 -26.37
CA PHE A 213 13.85 19.19 -27.52
C PHE A 213 13.46 20.20 -28.62
N TYR A 214 12.83 21.32 -28.25
CA TYR A 214 12.52 22.39 -29.18
C TYR A 214 13.79 23.01 -29.79
N GLU A 215 14.80 23.34 -28.99
CA GLU A 215 16.07 23.90 -29.47
C GLU A 215 16.73 22.98 -30.50
N LYS A 216 16.79 21.69 -30.22
CA LYS A 216 17.39 20.69 -31.13
C LYS A 216 16.67 20.65 -32.50
N HIS A 217 15.33 20.67 -32.51
CA HIS A 217 14.55 20.54 -33.74
C HIS A 217 14.32 21.89 -34.44
N SER A 218 14.54 23.02 -33.79
CA SER A 218 14.46 24.35 -34.36
C SER A 218 15.76 24.82 -35.02
N GLN A 219 16.80 24.01 -35.09
CA GLN A 219 18.07 24.35 -35.76
C GLN A 219 17.98 24.29 -37.28
N ASN A 220 17.09 23.50 -37.84
CA ASN A 220 16.87 23.41 -39.28
C ASN A 220 16.30 24.75 -39.81
N SER A 221 16.58 25.07 -41.07
CA SER A 221 16.07 26.30 -41.69
C SER A 221 14.54 26.35 -41.65
N LEU A 222 13.96 27.55 -41.53
CA LEU A 222 12.51 27.72 -41.54
C LEU A 222 11.84 27.14 -42.79
N VAL A 223 12.51 27.27 -43.94
CA VAL A 223 12.02 26.74 -45.23
C VAL A 223 12.01 25.21 -45.22
N ASP A 224 13.06 24.56 -44.70
CA ASP A 224 13.12 23.10 -44.62
C ASP A 224 12.07 22.53 -43.70
N ARG A 225 11.77 23.23 -42.59
CA ARG A 225 10.74 22.80 -41.63
C ARG A 225 9.30 22.89 -42.19
N ILE A 226 9.06 23.84 -43.05
CA ILE A 226 7.75 24.00 -43.72
C ILE A 226 7.63 22.98 -44.86
N ARG A 227 8.73 22.73 -45.63
CA ARG A 227 8.74 21.82 -46.77
C ARG A 227 8.73 20.31 -46.41
N SER A 228 9.22 19.95 -45.24
CA SER A 228 9.27 18.54 -44.81
C SER A 228 7.91 17.92 -44.48
N LEU A 229 6.82 18.65 -44.74
CA LEU A 229 5.44 18.25 -44.40
C LEU A 229 4.50 18.25 -45.63
N GLU A 230 5.01 18.58 -46.82
CA GLU A 230 4.42 18.24 -48.10
C GLU A 230 4.88 16.85 -48.56
#